data_89d28baafb8bbfdc37896cad827a1375
#
_entry.id   89d28baafb8bbfdc37896cad827a1375
#
_cell.length_a   1.000
_cell.length_b   1.000
_cell.length_c   1.000
_cell.angle_alpha   90.00
_cell.angle_beta   90.00
_cell.angle_gamma   90.00
#
_symmetry.space_group_name_H-M   'P 1'
#
loop_
_entity.id
_entity.type
_entity.pdbx_description
1 polymer ?
#
loop_
_entity_poly.entity_id
_entity_poly.type
_entity_poly.pdbx_seq_one_letter_code
_entity_poly.pdbx_strand_id
1 'polypeptide(L)'
;MSNASLGFIEISGVVAAVDALDIMCKTSGVELVTWERKLGGRLVTVVIMGVVAAVTEAVEPAVKNAIKKPVANGVIANPHEEIWRLVKLSAGRFRDKTLVSTLDAQTIQEV
;
A
#
# COMPACT_ATOMS: atom_id res chain seq x y z
N MET A 1 2.92 8.92 -15.86
CA MET A 1 3.46 7.99 -14.85
C MET A 1 4.97 8.07 -14.70
N SER A 2 5.61 8.76 -15.61
CA SER A 2 7.07 8.82 -15.64
C SER A 2 7.70 9.42 -14.39
N ASN A 3 6.96 10.25 -13.64
CA ASN A 3 7.50 10.90 -12.44
C ASN A 3 7.03 10.29 -11.14
N ALA A 4 6.27 9.22 -11.20
CA ALA A 4 5.77 8.59 -10.00
C ALA A 4 6.83 7.67 -9.39
N SER A 5 6.83 7.62 -8.08
CA SER A 5 7.69 6.75 -7.30
C SER A 5 6.83 5.79 -6.50
N LEU A 6 7.41 4.69 -6.07
CA LEU A 6 6.72 3.70 -5.25
C LEU A 6 7.33 3.67 -3.85
N GLY A 7 6.46 3.57 -2.86
CA GLY A 7 6.85 3.33 -1.48
C GLY A 7 6.34 1.99 -1.03
N PHE A 8 7.15 1.27 -0.28
CA PHE A 8 6.84 -0.08 0.17
C PHE A 8 7.02 -0.19 1.67
N ILE A 9 6.06 -0.83 2.32
CA ILE A 9 6.22 -1.25 3.71
C ILE A 9 5.77 -2.69 3.81
N GLU A 10 6.61 -3.50 4.42
CA GLU A 10 6.27 -4.88 4.75
C GLU A 10 6.23 -4.98 6.28
N ILE A 11 5.09 -5.39 6.81
CA ILE A 11 4.86 -5.35 8.25
C ILE A 11 4.04 -6.57 8.67
N SER A 12 4.27 -7.02 9.89
CA SER A 12 3.59 -8.20 10.41
C SER A 12 2.26 -7.81 11.04
N GLY A 13 1.20 -8.41 10.54
CA GLY A 13 -0.14 -8.25 11.10
C GLY A 13 -0.97 -7.21 10.36
N VAL A 14 -2.24 -7.55 10.15
CA VAL A 14 -3.18 -6.69 9.41
C VAL A 14 -3.42 -5.38 10.14
N VAL A 15 -3.55 -5.43 11.46
CA VAL A 15 -3.82 -4.22 12.24
C VAL A 15 -2.65 -3.25 12.15
N ALA A 16 -1.42 -3.76 12.26
CA ALA A 16 -0.24 -2.92 12.12
C ALA A 16 -0.13 -2.36 10.70
N ALA A 17 -0.50 -3.14 9.70
CA ALA A 17 -0.49 -2.69 8.32
C ALA A 17 -1.51 -1.59 8.07
N VAL A 18 -2.71 -1.70 8.64
CA VAL A 18 -3.73 -0.65 8.55
C VAL A 18 -3.23 0.62 9.19
N ASP A 19 -2.60 0.51 10.36
CA ASP A 19 -2.04 1.67 11.04
C ASP A 19 -0.96 2.34 10.20
N ALA A 20 -0.03 1.56 9.65
CA ALA A 20 1.01 2.08 8.77
C ALA A 20 0.42 2.77 7.54
N LEU A 21 -0.59 2.16 6.94
CA LEU A 21 -1.28 2.73 5.78
C LEU A 21 -1.94 4.06 6.14
N ASP A 22 -2.59 4.12 7.29
CA ASP A 22 -3.22 5.36 7.75
C ASP A 22 -2.18 6.48 7.88
N ILE A 23 -1.05 6.17 8.51
CA ILE A 23 0.04 7.15 8.67
C ILE A 23 0.50 7.64 7.30
N MET A 24 0.72 6.71 6.37
CA MET A 24 1.20 7.09 5.03
C MET A 24 0.17 7.92 4.27
N CYS A 25 -1.10 7.54 4.34
CA CYS A 25 -2.15 8.22 3.59
C CYS A 25 -2.49 9.60 4.14
N LYS A 26 -2.04 9.91 5.34
CA LYS A 26 -2.17 11.26 5.89
C LYS A 26 -1.17 12.23 5.26
N THR A 27 -0.18 11.71 4.54
CA THR A 27 0.74 12.54 3.77
C THR A 27 0.07 12.93 2.45
N SER A 28 0.09 14.22 2.16
CA SER A 28 -0.47 14.73 0.93
C SER A 28 0.29 14.23 -0.29
N GLY A 29 -0.44 13.89 -1.33
CA GLY A 29 0.18 13.51 -2.61
C GLY A 29 0.54 12.05 -2.75
N VAL A 30 0.11 11.20 -1.83
CA VAL A 30 0.30 9.76 -1.97
C VAL A 30 -1.04 9.05 -2.03
N GLU A 31 -1.04 7.89 -2.68
CA GLU A 31 -2.23 7.05 -2.72
C GLU A 31 -1.84 5.57 -2.67
N LEU A 32 -2.75 4.77 -2.14
CA LEU A 32 -2.55 3.33 -2.07
C LEU A 32 -2.63 2.73 -3.47
N VAL A 33 -1.65 1.88 -3.80
CA VAL A 33 -1.63 1.16 -5.06
C VAL A 33 -2.11 -0.26 -4.86
N THR A 34 -1.54 -0.97 -3.91
CA THR A 34 -1.89 -2.36 -3.66
C THR A 34 -1.54 -2.77 -2.23
N TRP A 35 -2.16 -3.84 -1.82
CA TRP A 35 -2.07 -4.42 -0.50
C TRP A 35 -2.00 -5.93 -0.71
N GLU A 36 -0.90 -6.54 -0.34
CA GLU A 36 -0.70 -7.97 -0.54
C GLU A 36 -0.50 -8.67 0.79
N ARG A 37 -1.25 -9.73 1.01
CA ARG A 37 -1.09 -10.60 2.18
C ARG A 37 -0.55 -11.93 1.71
N LYS A 38 0.47 -12.43 2.40
CA LYS A 38 0.98 -13.77 2.12
C LYS A 38 0.05 -14.81 2.69
N LEU A 39 -0.29 -15.79 1.88
CA LEU A 39 -1.12 -16.91 2.29
C LEU A 39 -0.40 -17.66 3.42
N GLY A 40 -1.09 -17.86 4.52
CA GLY A 40 -0.54 -18.58 5.66
C GLY A 40 0.47 -17.81 6.49
N GLY A 41 0.78 -16.57 6.12
CA GLY A 41 1.72 -15.74 6.85
C GLY A 41 1.05 -14.52 7.44
N ARG A 42 1.78 -13.83 8.29
CA ARG A 42 1.30 -12.59 8.90
C ARG A 42 1.78 -11.34 8.18
N LEU A 43 2.70 -11.50 7.24
CA LEU A 43 3.28 -10.35 6.56
C LEU A 43 2.30 -9.74 5.57
N VAL A 44 2.23 -8.43 5.62
CA VAL A 44 1.42 -7.63 4.71
C VAL A 44 2.36 -6.66 4.02
N THR A 45 2.27 -6.58 2.70
CA THR A 45 3.02 -5.60 1.91
C THR A 45 2.07 -4.53 1.45
N VAL A 46 2.38 -3.28 1.77
CA VAL A 46 1.58 -2.12 1.37
C VAL A 46 2.41 -1.30 0.40
N VAL A 47 1.82 -0.96 -0.73
CA VAL A 47 2.50 -0.17 -1.78
C VAL A 47 1.72 1.11 -2.02
N ILE A 48 2.43 2.23 -1.93
CA ILE A 48 1.88 3.55 -2.23
C ILE A 48 2.62 4.17 -3.40
N MET A 49 2.01 5.17 -4.03
CA MET A 49 2.65 5.91 -5.12
C MET A 49 2.46 7.41 -4.93
N GLY A 50 3.35 8.15 -5.55
CA GLY A 50 3.33 9.61 -5.56
C GLY A 50 4.66 10.11 -6.08
N VAL A 51 4.88 11.42 -6.01
CA VAL A 51 6.21 11.97 -6.31
C VAL A 51 7.17 11.54 -5.20
N VAL A 52 8.46 11.45 -5.53
CA VAL A 52 9.45 10.86 -4.62
C VAL A 52 9.50 11.54 -3.24
N ALA A 53 9.38 12.86 -3.21
CA ALA A 53 9.38 13.60 -1.93
C ALA A 53 8.18 13.21 -1.07
N ALA A 54 6.99 13.13 -1.67
CA ALA A 54 5.78 12.77 -0.95
C ALA A 54 5.83 11.34 -0.45
N VAL A 55 6.31 10.41 -1.28
CA VAL A 55 6.43 9.01 -0.89
C VAL A 55 7.43 8.85 0.26
N THR A 56 8.55 9.54 0.20
CA THR A 56 9.56 9.51 1.26
C THR A 56 8.97 10.06 2.57
N GLU A 57 8.25 11.17 2.49
CA GLU A 57 7.60 11.78 3.66
C GLU A 57 6.51 10.89 4.24
N ALA A 58 5.91 10.05 3.43
CA ALA A 58 4.88 9.12 3.89
C ALA A 58 5.50 7.91 4.60
N VAL A 59 6.53 7.32 4.00
CA VAL A 59 7.15 6.10 4.51
C VAL A 59 7.87 6.33 5.84
N GLU A 60 8.59 7.43 5.97
CA GLU A 60 9.38 7.70 7.18
C GLU A 60 8.56 7.68 8.48
N PRO A 61 7.47 8.45 8.60
CA PRO A 61 6.70 8.39 9.84
C PRO A 61 6.03 7.04 10.06
N ALA A 62 5.67 6.33 9.02
CA ALA A 62 5.12 4.99 9.18
C ALA A 62 6.15 4.04 9.79
N VAL A 63 7.40 4.13 9.34
CA VAL A 63 8.48 3.31 9.91
C VAL A 63 8.69 3.65 11.39
N LYS A 64 8.61 4.93 11.75
CA LYS A 64 8.88 5.38 13.12
C LYS A 64 7.71 5.15 14.06
N ASN A 65 6.49 5.32 13.59
CA ASN A 65 5.32 5.46 14.46
C ASN A 65 4.27 4.38 14.33
N ALA A 66 4.41 3.45 13.41
CA ALA A 66 3.45 2.36 13.30
C ALA A 66 3.45 1.51 14.56
N ILE A 67 2.32 0.87 14.86
CA ILE A 67 2.14 0.02 16.04
C ILE A 67 3.26 -1.00 16.17
N LYS A 68 3.70 -1.56 15.03
CA LYS A 68 4.84 -2.45 14.98
C LYS A 68 5.87 -1.89 14.03
N LYS A 69 7.13 -2.20 14.28
CA LYS A 69 8.19 -1.81 13.37
C LYS A 69 8.11 -2.66 12.10
N PRO A 70 8.11 -2.04 10.92
CA PRO A 70 8.14 -2.79 9.67
C PRO A 70 9.37 -3.68 9.57
N VAL A 71 9.22 -4.84 8.97
CA VAL A 71 10.35 -5.75 8.73
C VAL A 71 11.17 -5.30 7.53
N ALA A 72 10.55 -4.56 6.62
CA ALA A 72 11.24 -3.97 5.47
C ALA A 72 10.47 -2.74 5.01
N ASN A 73 11.19 -1.82 4.41
CA ASN A 73 10.58 -0.64 3.81
C ASN A 73 11.52 -0.11 2.72
N GLY A 74 10.98 0.70 1.84
CA GLY A 74 11.81 1.30 0.82
C GLY A 74 11.03 2.25 -0.06
N VAL A 75 11.77 3.06 -0.78
CA VAL A 75 11.24 3.97 -1.78
C VAL A 75 12.01 3.73 -3.07
N ILE A 76 11.30 3.52 -4.16
CA ILE A 76 11.90 3.36 -5.47
C ILE A 76 11.49 4.55 -6.32
N ALA A 77 12.44 5.42 -6.57
CA ALA A 77 12.23 6.57 -7.44
C ALA A 77 12.30 6.09 -8.89
N ASN A 78 11.34 6.53 -9.68
CA ASN A 78 11.33 6.27 -11.11
C ASN A 78 11.49 4.77 -11.43
N PRO A 79 10.56 3.92 -10.98
CA PRO A 79 10.69 2.47 -11.14
C PRO A 79 10.77 2.05 -12.61
N HIS A 80 11.52 1.00 -12.88
CA HIS A 80 11.59 0.39 -14.19
C HIS A 80 10.21 -0.09 -14.65
N GLU A 81 9.97 -0.14 -15.93
CA GLU A 81 8.70 -0.58 -16.51
C GLU A 81 8.24 -1.94 -15.98
N GLU A 82 9.17 -2.87 -15.82
CA GLU A 82 8.83 -4.20 -15.31
C GLU A 82 8.31 -4.16 -13.89
N ILE A 83 8.83 -3.24 -13.07
CA ILE A 83 8.34 -3.07 -11.70
C ILE A 83 6.90 -2.53 -11.75
N TRP A 84 6.65 -1.53 -12.59
CA TRP A 84 5.30 -1.01 -12.78
C TRP A 84 4.33 -2.10 -13.24
N ARG A 85 4.78 -2.96 -14.15
CA ARG A 85 3.95 -4.05 -14.66
C ARG A 85 3.55 -5.00 -13.54
N LEU A 86 4.50 -5.38 -12.69
CA LEU A 86 4.22 -6.26 -11.55
C LEU A 86 3.28 -5.61 -10.55
N VAL A 87 3.52 -4.35 -10.24
CA VAL A 87 2.69 -3.60 -9.29
C VAL A 87 1.29 -3.42 -9.83
N LYS A 88 1.14 -3.13 -11.12
CA LYS A 88 -0.18 -3.00 -11.74
C LYS A 88 -0.94 -4.32 -11.73
N LEU A 89 -0.24 -5.42 -11.94
CA LEU A 89 -0.86 -6.74 -11.87
C LEU A 89 -1.39 -7.01 -10.48
N SER A 90 -0.59 -6.73 -9.46
CA SER A 90 -1.01 -6.86 -8.06
C SER A 90 -2.19 -5.93 -7.76
N ALA A 91 -2.09 -4.68 -8.19
CA ALA A 91 -3.16 -3.70 -7.97
C ALA A 91 -4.47 -4.13 -8.62
N GLY A 92 -4.40 -4.75 -9.80
CA GLY A 92 -5.58 -5.29 -10.46
C GLY A 92 -6.26 -6.36 -9.63
N ARG A 93 -5.48 -7.30 -9.09
CA ARG A 93 -6.02 -8.35 -8.23
C ARG A 93 -6.62 -7.78 -6.94
N PHE A 94 -5.90 -6.86 -6.32
CA PHE A 94 -6.37 -6.20 -5.10
C PHE A 94 -7.66 -5.44 -5.34
N ARG A 95 -7.71 -4.67 -6.41
CA ARG A 95 -8.87 -3.86 -6.75
C ARG A 95 -10.09 -4.70 -7.04
N ASP A 96 -9.91 -5.78 -7.79
CA ASP A 96 -11.01 -6.70 -8.10
C ASP A 96 -11.60 -7.31 -6.84
N LYS A 97 -10.75 -7.80 -5.95
CA LYS A 97 -11.21 -8.37 -4.68
C LYS A 97 -11.90 -7.34 -3.81
N THR A 98 -11.31 -6.16 -3.69
CA THR A 98 -11.85 -5.10 -2.86
C THR A 98 -13.15 -4.58 -3.42
N LEU A 99 -13.24 -4.42 -4.74
CA LEU A 99 -14.44 -3.95 -5.38
C LEU A 99 -15.60 -4.91 -5.19
N VAL A 100 -15.36 -6.20 -5.39
CA VAL A 100 -16.40 -7.22 -5.19
C VAL A 100 -16.88 -7.20 -3.74
N SER A 101 -15.97 -7.19 -2.80
CA SER A 101 -16.30 -7.15 -1.37
C SER A 101 -17.10 -5.88 -1.02
N THR A 102 -16.69 -4.75 -1.57
CA THR A 102 -17.35 -3.48 -1.32
C THR A 102 -18.74 -3.46 -1.91
N LEU A 103 -18.90 -3.97 -3.12
CA LEU A 103 -20.20 -4.04 -3.77
C LEU A 103 -21.16 -4.93 -2.99
N ASP A 104 -20.70 -6.07 -2.52
CA ASP A 104 -21.50 -6.98 -1.71
C ASP A 104 -21.95 -6.29 -0.42
N ALA A 105 -21.01 -5.62 0.27
CA ALA A 105 -21.33 -4.90 1.49
C ALA A 105 -22.32 -3.77 1.24
N GLN A 106 -22.14 -3.02 0.17
CA GLN A 106 -23.07 -1.94 -0.19
C GLN A 106 -24.45 -2.47 -0.52
N THR A 107 -24.51 -3.55 -1.25
CA THR A 107 -25.78 -4.18 -1.59
C THR A 107 -26.53 -4.57 -0.32
N ILE A 108 -25.83 -5.15 0.64
CA ILE A 108 -26.43 -5.53 1.90
C ILE A 108 -26.90 -4.31 2.68
N GLN A 109 -26.13 -3.25 2.69
CA GLN A 109 -26.44 -2.04 3.45
C GLN A 109 -27.58 -1.23 2.83
N GLU A 110 -27.66 -1.23 1.52
CA GLU A 110 -28.67 -0.46 0.79
C GLU A 110 -30.02 -1.16 0.74
N VAL A 111 -30.03 -2.43 1.02
CA VAL A 111 -31.26 -3.21 1.11
C VAL A 111 -31.85 -3.11 2.51
#